data_3d6df88dfed6b015691415c2b61103f1
#
_entry.id   3d6df88dfed6b015691415c2b61103f1
#
_cell.length_a   1.000
_cell.length_b   1.000
_cell.length_c   1.000
_cell.angle_alpha   90.00
_cell.angle_beta   90.00
_cell.angle_gamma   90.00
#
_symmetry.space_group_name_H-M   'P 1'
#
loop_
_entity.id
_entity.type
_entity.pdbx_description
1 polymer ?
#
loop_
_entity_poly.entity_id
_entity_poly.type
_entity_poly.pdbx_seq_one_letter_code
_entity_poly.pdbx_strand_id
1 'polypeptide(L)'
;MNALVITNGTATRMAVIATRTGSELMAGAKAMMIESLKEKLRNGVAHFIFQKRNGEYREMFATTNPSLVKRHINGRGVSRELFATTAVFDCELGEWRSFRWESIVKVF
;
A
#
# COMPACT_ATOMS: atom_id res chain seq x y z
N MET A 1 11.04 24.26 -3.58
CA MET A 1 11.07 22.85 -3.16
C MET A 1 9.95 22.60 -2.18
N ASN A 2 9.12 21.67 -2.49
CA ASN A 2 8.02 21.33 -1.59
C ASN A 2 8.55 20.63 -0.37
N ALA A 3 8.13 21.08 0.80
CA ALA A 3 8.46 20.39 2.02
C ALA A 3 7.80 19.00 2.02
N LEU A 4 8.56 17.99 2.36
CA LEU A 4 8.03 16.65 2.58
C LEU A 4 7.18 16.69 3.84
N VAL A 5 5.87 16.47 3.67
CA VAL A 5 4.99 16.32 4.83
C VAL A 5 5.01 14.86 5.22
N ILE A 6 5.66 14.57 6.34
CA ILE A 6 5.70 13.22 6.89
C ILE A 6 4.62 13.12 7.95
N THR A 7 3.59 12.33 7.67
CA THR A 7 2.52 12.06 8.63
C THR A 7 3.00 11.03 9.66
N ASN A 8 2.26 10.88 10.76
CA ASN A 8 2.54 9.84 11.74
C ASN A 8 2.47 8.45 11.11
N GLY A 9 1.52 8.25 10.19
CA GLY A 9 1.41 6.99 9.46
C GLY A 9 2.63 6.70 8.61
N THR A 10 3.14 7.72 7.90
CA THR A 10 4.34 7.58 7.08
C THR A 10 5.56 7.28 7.94
N ALA A 11 5.72 7.98 9.07
CA ALA A 11 6.84 7.73 9.98
C ALA A 11 6.80 6.29 10.53
N THR A 12 5.63 5.78 10.86
CA THR A 12 5.46 4.41 11.33
C THR A 12 5.86 3.41 10.25
N ARG A 13 5.43 3.65 9.00
CA ARG A 13 5.78 2.78 7.88
C ARG A 13 7.28 2.78 7.62
N MET A 14 7.92 3.94 7.68
CA MET A 14 9.37 4.04 7.55
C MET A 14 10.09 3.18 8.59
N ALA A 15 9.68 3.28 9.85
CA ALA A 15 10.30 2.53 10.93
C ALA A 15 10.15 1.02 10.73
N VAL A 16 8.97 0.55 10.36
CA VAL A 16 8.72 -0.87 10.10
C VAL A 16 9.53 -1.37 8.91
N ILE A 17 9.52 -0.63 7.80
CA ILE A 17 10.26 -1.01 6.60
C ILE A 17 11.75 -1.02 6.85
N ALA A 18 12.28 -0.03 7.58
CA ALA A 18 13.68 0.02 7.95
C ALA A 18 14.09 -1.20 8.76
N THR A 19 13.26 -1.61 9.72
CA THR A 19 13.51 -2.79 10.54
C THR A 19 13.55 -4.06 9.69
N ARG A 20 12.61 -4.20 8.75
CA ARG A 20 12.49 -5.40 7.91
C ARG A 20 13.52 -5.49 6.80
N THR A 21 13.92 -4.36 6.22
CA THR A 21 14.87 -4.34 5.09
C THR A 21 16.30 -4.05 5.51
N GLY A 22 16.49 -3.49 6.69
CA GLY A 22 17.79 -3.04 7.15
C GLY A 22 18.33 -1.80 6.43
N SER A 23 17.45 -1.08 5.71
CA SER A 23 17.85 0.10 4.94
C SER A 23 16.91 1.28 5.21
N GLU A 24 17.46 2.35 5.79
CA GLU A 24 16.69 3.58 6.02
C GLU A 24 16.36 4.31 4.71
N LEU A 25 17.27 4.27 3.76
CA LEU A 25 17.06 4.88 2.45
C LEU A 25 15.90 4.21 1.72
N MET A 26 15.89 2.89 1.69
CA MET A 26 14.83 2.11 1.08
C MET A 26 13.50 2.31 1.82
N ALA A 27 13.56 2.41 3.14
CA ALA A 27 12.37 2.62 3.97
C ALA A 27 11.70 3.94 3.64
N GLY A 28 12.46 5.02 3.51
CA GLY A 28 11.93 6.32 3.14
C GLY A 28 11.26 6.30 1.78
N ALA A 29 11.93 5.74 0.78
CA ALA A 29 11.40 5.65 -0.57
C ALA A 29 10.11 4.83 -0.62
N LYS A 30 10.09 3.67 0.01
CA LYS A 30 8.91 2.78 0.02
C LYS A 30 7.75 3.36 0.81
N ALA A 31 8.00 4.01 1.94
CA ALA A 31 6.95 4.66 2.71
C ALA A 31 6.28 5.77 1.90
N MET A 32 7.02 6.53 1.13
CA MET A 32 6.47 7.57 0.26
C MET A 32 5.68 6.98 -0.90
N MET A 33 6.13 5.84 -1.45
CA MET A 33 5.35 5.12 -2.45
C MET A 33 4.00 4.68 -1.90
N ILE A 34 3.95 4.18 -0.66
CA ILE A 34 2.71 3.76 0.00
C ILE A 34 1.77 4.95 0.17
N GLU A 35 2.28 6.11 0.60
CA GLU A 35 1.47 7.32 0.74
C GLU A 35 0.83 7.72 -0.59
N SER A 36 1.62 7.77 -1.65
CA SER A 36 1.14 8.10 -2.99
C SER A 36 0.12 7.07 -3.48
N LEU A 37 0.40 5.79 -3.25
CA LEU A 37 -0.49 4.72 -3.64
C LEU A 37 -1.84 4.80 -2.92
N LYS A 38 -1.84 5.05 -1.62
CA LYS A 38 -3.08 5.15 -0.84
C LYS A 38 -3.96 6.28 -1.34
N GLU A 39 -3.37 7.40 -1.71
CA GLU A 39 -4.13 8.51 -2.29
C GLU A 39 -4.75 8.13 -3.63
N LYS A 40 -3.98 7.51 -4.51
CA LYS A 40 -4.47 7.04 -5.82
C LYS A 40 -5.59 6.01 -5.66
N LEU A 41 -5.46 5.10 -4.70
CA LEU A 41 -6.46 4.08 -4.42
C LEU A 41 -7.79 4.72 -3.96
N ARG A 42 -7.72 5.75 -3.12
CA ARG A 42 -8.93 6.45 -2.66
C ARG A 42 -9.65 7.19 -3.78
N ASN A 43 -8.89 7.70 -4.74
CA ASN A 43 -9.44 8.53 -5.82
C ASN A 43 -9.86 7.72 -7.04
N GLY A 44 -9.56 6.43 -7.08
CA GLY A 44 -9.93 5.61 -8.23
C GLY A 44 -9.15 4.31 -8.25
N VAL A 45 -8.89 3.82 -9.45
CA VAL A 45 -8.10 2.61 -9.65
C VAL A 45 -6.62 2.98 -9.77
N ALA A 46 -5.80 2.39 -8.93
CA ALA A 46 -4.35 2.57 -8.97
C ALA A 46 -3.68 1.38 -9.65
N HIS A 47 -2.56 1.65 -10.29
CA HIS A 47 -1.74 0.64 -10.96
C HIS A 47 -0.37 0.60 -10.28
N PHE A 48 0.04 -0.56 -9.82
CA PHE A 48 1.31 -0.71 -9.10
C PHE A 48 1.85 -2.13 -9.20
N ILE A 49 3.11 -2.28 -8.80
CA ILE A 49 3.80 -3.57 -8.77
C ILE A 49 4.30 -3.82 -7.36
N PHE A 50 4.12 -5.02 -6.86
CA PHE A 50 4.71 -5.46 -5.60
C PHE A 50 5.38 -6.82 -5.77
N GLN A 51 6.25 -7.17 -4.83
CA GLN A 51 6.94 -8.45 -4.82
C GLN A 51 6.25 -9.41 -3.85
N LYS A 52 5.91 -10.59 -4.33
CA LYS A 52 5.35 -11.64 -3.50
C LYS A 52 6.41 -12.25 -2.59
N ARG A 53 5.96 -13.00 -1.60
CA ARG A 53 6.87 -13.70 -0.68
C ARG A 53 7.82 -14.67 -1.37
N ASN A 54 7.39 -15.26 -2.49
CA ASN A 54 8.21 -16.18 -3.26
C ASN A 54 9.21 -15.48 -4.19
N GLY A 55 9.27 -14.15 -4.14
CA GLY A 55 10.19 -13.35 -4.96
C GLY A 55 9.63 -12.93 -6.31
N GLU A 56 8.48 -13.44 -6.71
CA GLU A 56 7.85 -13.04 -7.97
C GLU A 56 7.24 -11.66 -7.88
N TYR A 57 7.28 -10.91 -8.99
CA TYR A 57 6.63 -9.61 -9.08
C TYR A 57 5.20 -9.77 -9.55
N ARG A 58 4.32 -8.98 -8.98
CA ARG A 58 2.92 -8.94 -9.42
C ARG A 58 2.49 -7.52 -9.71
N GLU A 59 1.93 -7.33 -10.91
CA GLU A 59 1.28 -6.10 -11.31
C GLU A 59 -0.18 -6.16 -10.88
N MET A 60 -0.69 -5.08 -10.34
CA MET A 60 -2.06 -5.04 -9.83
C MET A 60 -2.77 -3.74 -10.21
N PHE A 61 -4.05 -3.86 -10.53
CA PHE A 61 -4.98 -2.76 -10.65
C PHE A 61 -5.99 -2.89 -9.52
N ALA A 62 -6.00 -1.91 -8.63
CA ALA A 62 -6.78 -2.02 -7.39
C ALA A 62 -7.34 -0.67 -6.96
N THR A 63 -8.26 -0.71 -6.02
CA THR A 63 -8.88 0.50 -5.48
C THR A 63 -9.24 0.32 -4.02
N THR A 64 -9.39 1.44 -3.32
CA THR A 64 -10.04 1.48 -2.01
C THR A 64 -11.20 2.48 -2.02
N ASN A 65 -11.57 3.00 -3.20
CA ASN A 65 -12.65 3.95 -3.33
C ASN A 65 -14.00 3.30 -2.97
N PRO A 66 -14.73 3.82 -1.97
CA PRO A 66 -15.99 3.21 -1.52
C PRO A 66 -17.04 3.07 -2.62
N SER A 67 -17.06 3.99 -3.58
CA SER A 67 -18.02 3.93 -4.68
C SER A 67 -17.78 2.77 -5.61
N LEU A 68 -16.51 2.31 -5.71
CA LEU A 68 -16.14 1.23 -6.61
C LEU A 68 -16.22 -0.15 -5.94
N VAL A 69 -16.19 -0.20 -4.62
CA VAL A 69 -16.18 -1.47 -3.88
C VAL A 69 -17.33 -1.62 -2.91
N LYS A 70 -18.35 -0.81 -3.02
CA LYS A 70 -19.45 -0.72 -2.03
C LYS A 70 -20.13 -2.06 -1.72
N ARG A 71 -20.14 -3.00 -2.66
CA ARG A 71 -20.71 -4.34 -2.44
C ARG A 71 -19.78 -5.25 -1.65
N HIS A 72 -18.54 -4.86 -1.50
CA HIS A 72 -17.48 -5.69 -0.90
C HIS A 72 -16.93 -5.11 0.38
N ILE A 73 -17.46 -3.97 0.83
CA ILE A 73 -17.05 -3.35 2.08
C ILE A 73 -17.91 -3.90 3.20
N ASN A 74 -17.27 -4.60 4.13
CA ASN A 74 -17.97 -5.15 5.29
C ASN A 74 -18.04 -4.20 6.46
N GLY A 75 -17.35 -3.09 6.44
CA GLY A 75 -17.37 -2.11 7.53
C GLY A 75 -16.89 -2.66 8.87
N ARG A 76 -16.45 -3.89 8.90
CA ARG A 76 -15.96 -4.56 10.10
C ARG A 76 -14.55 -5.03 9.86
N GLY A 77 -13.72 -4.84 10.81
CA GLY A 77 -12.40 -5.36 10.68
C GLY A 77 -11.39 -4.39 11.22
N VAL A 78 -10.32 -4.96 11.64
CA VAL A 78 -9.16 -4.24 12.10
C VAL A 78 -8.44 -3.70 10.88
N SER A 79 -7.96 -2.46 10.97
CA SER A 79 -7.16 -1.89 9.90
C SER A 79 -5.94 -2.77 9.60
N ARG A 80 -5.69 -3.06 8.34
CA ARG A 80 -4.52 -3.83 7.93
C ARG A 80 -3.21 -3.11 8.25
N GLU A 81 -3.29 -1.80 8.46
CA GLU A 81 -2.12 -1.02 8.89
C GLU A 81 -1.57 -1.49 10.23
N LEU A 82 -2.40 -2.07 11.10
CA LEU A 82 -1.93 -2.64 12.36
C LEU A 82 -1.03 -3.85 12.16
N PHE A 83 -1.08 -4.47 10.98
CA PHE A 83 -0.25 -5.63 10.66
C PHE A 83 0.88 -5.26 9.69
N ALA A 84 1.14 -3.96 9.52
CA ALA A 84 2.14 -3.44 8.61
C ALA A 84 1.91 -3.91 7.15
N THR A 85 0.64 -3.94 6.76
CA THR A 85 0.20 -4.27 5.42
C THR A 85 -0.79 -3.23 4.93
N THR A 86 -1.02 -3.19 3.63
CA THR A 86 -2.07 -2.36 3.03
C THR A 86 -3.07 -3.27 2.34
N ALA A 87 -4.35 -3.07 2.64
CA ALA A 87 -5.43 -3.82 2.00
C ALA A 87 -5.97 -3.04 0.80
N VAL A 88 -6.16 -3.74 -0.30
CA VAL A 88 -6.68 -3.17 -1.54
C VAL A 88 -7.71 -4.11 -2.16
N PHE A 89 -8.66 -3.57 -2.90
CA PHE A 89 -9.60 -4.36 -3.67
C PHE A 89 -9.03 -4.57 -5.07
N ASP A 90 -8.69 -5.82 -5.38
CA ASP A 90 -8.13 -6.19 -6.68
C ASP A 90 -9.25 -6.16 -7.71
N CYS A 91 -9.19 -5.20 -8.64
CA CYS A 91 -10.23 -4.98 -9.63
C CYS A 91 -10.32 -6.11 -10.66
N GLU A 92 -9.24 -6.81 -10.91
CA GLU A 92 -9.22 -7.90 -11.87
C GLU A 92 -9.82 -9.18 -11.31
N LEU A 93 -9.52 -9.49 -10.05
CA LEU A 93 -10.00 -10.70 -9.38
C LEU A 93 -11.31 -10.50 -8.62
N GLY A 94 -11.68 -9.25 -8.33
CA GLY A 94 -12.86 -8.95 -7.54
C GLY A 94 -12.75 -9.37 -6.07
N GLU A 95 -11.56 -9.34 -5.52
CA GLU A 95 -11.26 -9.77 -4.16
C GLU A 95 -10.39 -8.79 -3.42
N TRP A 96 -10.54 -8.76 -2.10
CA TRP A 96 -9.61 -8.01 -1.25
C TRP A 96 -8.30 -8.75 -1.16
N ARG A 97 -7.20 -7.99 -1.30
CA ARG A 97 -5.83 -8.47 -1.16
C ARG A 97 -5.08 -7.56 -0.22
N SER A 98 -4.00 -8.05 0.34
CA SER A 98 -3.11 -7.22 1.11
C SER A 98 -1.66 -7.53 0.75
N PHE A 99 -0.80 -6.53 0.92
CA PHE A 99 0.62 -6.70 0.70
C PHE A 99 1.39 -6.00 1.81
N ARG A 100 2.58 -6.47 2.08
CA ARG A 100 3.45 -5.86 3.08
C ARG A 100 3.99 -4.54 2.56
N TRP A 101 4.17 -3.57 3.45
CA TRP A 101 4.68 -2.27 3.06
C TRP A 101 6.02 -2.34 2.34
N GLU A 102 6.92 -3.22 2.80
CA GLU A 102 8.24 -3.36 2.18
C GLU A 102 8.20 -4.03 0.81
N SER A 103 7.08 -4.64 0.45
CA SER A 103 6.95 -5.34 -0.82
C SER A 103 6.67 -4.45 -2.02
N ILE A 104 6.29 -3.18 -1.79
CA ILE A 104 6.00 -2.27 -2.90
C ILE A 104 7.24 -2.03 -3.74
N VAL A 105 7.09 -2.09 -5.06
CA VAL A 105 8.19 -1.93 -5.99
C VAL A 105 8.03 -0.67 -6.83
N LYS A 106 6.84 -0.46 -7.38
CA LYS A 106 6.58 0.69 -8.25
C LYS A 106 5.11 1.08 -8.20
N VAL A 107 4.86 2.39 -8.19
CA VAL A 107 3.52 2.97 -8.32
C VAL A 107 3.51 3.80 -9.59
N PHE A 108 2.61 3.50 -10.51
CA PHE A 108 2.49 4.21 -11.79
C PHE A 108 1.69 5.49 -11.68
#